data_e4f808be959d9876e2d4b48e4ea42d0d
#
_entry.id   e4f808be959d9876e2d4b48e4ea42d0d
#
_cell.length_a   1.000
_cell.length_b   1.000
_cell.length_c   1.000
_cell.angle_alpha   90.00
_cell.angle_beta   90.00
_cell.angle_gamma   90.00
#
_symmetry.space_group_name_H-M   'P 1'
#
loop_
_entity.id
_entity.type
_entity.pdbx_description
1 polymer ?
#
loop_
_entity_poly.entity_id
_entity_poly.type
_entity_poly.pdbx_seq_one_letter_code
_entity_poly.pdbx_strand_id
1 'polypeptide(L)'
;MNINKFLDGLAANASRNFKIEQLNANSDNEVLREVIRLALDPFTQFYQRKIPEYTTDKHQTSLDQAMLALYDLKERVVTGNAAIEYLRMLLSSVSADDAKVLERIISKDLKCGVDVSTANKVWSGLIPEYPCMLCSPFEQKLVDKIKFPAYAQMKMDGMRFNAIVRDGKCEFRSRNGKEILLLGNLEQEFISLAGSIDCVFDGELLVMLEGDHQFADRQTGNGILNK
;
A
#
# COMPACT_ATOMS: atom_id res chain seq x y z
N MET A 1 -10.40 24.61 -4.91
CA MET A 1 -10.60 24.05 -3.54
C MET A 1 -9.24 23.89 -2.87
N ASN A 2 -9.11 24.21 -1.59
CA ASN A 2 -7.88 23.90 -0.84
C ASN A 2 -7.95 22.43 -0.38
N ILE A 3 -7.15 21.57 -0.99
CA ILE A 3 -7.17 20.11 -0.74
C ILE A 3 -6.74 19.81 0.71
N ASN A 4 -5.72 20.49 1.24
CA ASN A 4 -5.28 20.23 2.61
C ASN A 4 -6.40 20.48 3.64
N LYS A 5 -7.05 21.65 3.54
CA LYS A 5 -8.18 21.97 4.42
C LYS A 5 -9.37 21.03 4.26
N PHE A 6 -9.61 20.55 3.04
CA PHE A 6 -10.64 19.54 2.79
C PHE A 6 -10.30 18.21 3.49
N LEU A 7 -9.07 17.71 3.37
CA LEU A 7 -8.63 16.51 4.05
C LEU A 7 -8.66 16.65 5.58
N ASP A 8 -8.28 17.83 6.12
CA ASP A 8 -8.40 18.13 7.55
C ASP A 8 -9.88 18.11 8.01
N GLY A 9 -10.79 18.62 7.19
CA GLY A 9 -12.23 18.52 7.45
C GLY A 9 -12.74 17.06 7.49
N LEU A 10 -12.23 16.20 6.62
CA LEU A 10 -12.55 14.77 6.67
C LEU A 10 -11.96 14.08 7.91
N ALA A 11 -10.77 14.51 8.34
CA ALA A 11 -10.12 13.99 9.55
C ALA A 11 -10.90 14.32 10.83
N ALA A 12 -11.53 15.48 10.87
CA ALA A 12 -12.30 15.95 12.02
C ALA A 12 -13.58 15.13 12.29
N ASN A 13 -14.02 14.29 11.35
CA ASN A 13 -15.22 13.47 11.49
C ASN A 13 -14.90 11.98 11.31
N ALA A 14 -15.18 11.17 12.32
CA ALA A 14 -14.92 9.73 12.29
C ALA A 14 -15.92 8.94 11.39
N SER A 15 -17.07 9.53 11.02
CA SER A 15 -18.10 8.85 10.24
C SER A 15 -17.64 8.55 8.82
N ARG A 16 -17.66 7.28 8.44
CA ARG A 16 -17.35 6.84 7.08
C ARG A 16 -18.37 7.37 6.06
N ASN A 17 -19.65 7.39 6.43
CA ASN A 17 -20.72 7.88 5.54
C ASN A 17 -20.53 9.37 5.24
N PHE A 18 -20.18 10.18 6.24
CA PHE A 18 -19.83 11.57 6.05
C PHE A 18 -18.69 11.74 5.04
N LYS A 19 -17.62 10.95 5.17
CA LYS A 19 -16.48 11.00 4.24
C LYS A 19 -16.90 10.66 2.81
N ILE A 20 -17.70 9.61 2.62
CA ILE A 20 -18.23 9.24 1.31
C ILE A 20 -19.08 10.38 0.71
N GLU A 21 -19.96 10.99 1.52
CA GLU A 21 -20.81 12.08 1.09
C GLU A 21 -19.97 13.31 0.64
N GLN A 22 -18.98 13.71 1.44
CA GLN A 22 -18.09 14.83 1.11
C GLN A 22 -17.25 14.55 -0.15
N LEU A 23 -16.75 13.33 -0.31
CA LEU A 23 -16.01 12.91 -1.50
C LEU A 23 -16.91 12.89 -2.73
N ASN A 24 -18.14 12.38 -2.64
CA ASN A 24 -19.11 12.38 -3.73
C ASN A 24 -19.46 13.81 -4.18
N ALA A 25 -19.66 14.72 -3.22
CA ALA A 25 -19.94 16.13 -3.51
C ALA A 25 -18.77 16.85 -4.24
N ASN A 26 -17.58 16.27 -4.23
CA ASN A 26 -16.37 16.78 -4.89
C ASN A 26 -15.79 15.78 -5.89
N SER A 27 -16.59 14.83 -6.38
CA SER A 27 -16.12 13.73 -7.23
C SER A 27 -15.56 14.18 -8.58
N ASP A 28 -16.01 15.34 -9.07
CA ASP A 28 -15.55 15.96 -10.33
C ASP A 28 -14.18 16.66 -10.18
N ASN A 29 -13.65 16.77 -8.97
CA ASN A 29 -12.36 17.38 -8.73
C ASN A 29 -11.23 16.40 -9.06
N GLU A 30 -10.63 16.57 -10.24
CA GLU A 30 -9.56 15.67 -10.71
C GLU A 30 -8.30 15.73 -9.84
N VAL A 31 -7.95 16.90 -9.28
CA VAL A 31 -6.82 17.05 -8.39
C VAL A 31 -7.03 16.26 -7.09
N LEU A 32 -8.22 16.34 -6.49
CA LEU A 32 -8.57 15.55 -5.30
C LEU A 32 -8.52 14.05 -5.60
N ARG A 33 -9.09 13.64 -6.72
CA ARG A 33 -9.09 12.24 -7.15
C ARG A 33 -7.66 11.71 -7.29
N GLU A 34 -6.78 12.49 -7.92
CA GLU A 34 -5.37 12.11 -8.13
C GLU A 34 -4.60 12.07 -6.79
N VAL A 35 -4.82 13.02 -5.88
CA VAL A 35 -4.24 12.98 -4.52
C VAL A 35 -4.60 11.68 -3.81
N ILE A 36 -5.87 11.29 -3.84
CA ILE A 36 -6.35 10.06 -3.21
C ILE A 36 -5.73 8.83 -3.88
N ARG A 37 -5.67 8.82 -5.22
CA ARG A 37 -5.05 7.74 -5.98
C ARG A 37 -3.58 7.59 -5.63
N LEU A 38 -2.80 8.64 -5.72
CA LEU A 38 -1.36 8.61 -5.44
C LEU A 38 -1.05 8.18 -4.00
N ALA A 39 -1.87 8.60 -3.04
CA ALA A 39 -1.68 8.24 -1.64
C ALA A 39 -2.07 6.77 -1.34
N LEU A 40 -3.15 6.26 -1.91
CA LEU A 40 -3.72 4.95 -1.54
C LEU A 40 -3.31 3.80 -2.47
N ASP A 41 -2.91 4.08 -3.71
CA ASP A 41 -2.50 3.04 -4.67
C ASP A 41 -1.25 2.30 -4.17
N PRO A 42 -1.33 1.00 -3.84
CA PRO A 42 -0.21 0.23 -3.31
C PRO A 42 0.92 0.03 -4.32
N PHE A 43 0.64 0.16 -5.62
CA PHE A 43 1.63 -0.01 -6.70
C PHE A 43 2.40 1.28 -7.00
N THR A 44 1.93 2.42 -6.51
CA THR A 44 2.65 3.69 -6.61
C THR A 44 3.57 3.85 -5.40
N GLN A 45 4.89 3.85 -5.62
CA GLN A 45 5.91 4.02 -4.58
C GLN A 45 6.83 5.19 -4.95
N PHE A 46 7.19 6.01 -3.97
CA PHE A 46 8.10 7.15 -4.16
C PHE A 46 9.49 6.90 -3.60
N TYR A 47 9.70 5.76 -2.93
CA TYR A 47 10.98 5.32 -2.35
C TYR A 47 11.61 6.33 -1.37
N GLN A 48 10.77 7.19 -0.78
CA GLN A 48 11.18 8.15 0.24
C GLN A 48 10.60 7.74 1.59
N ARG A 49 11.48 7.45 2.56
CA ARG A 49 11.07 7.02 3.93
C ARG A 49 10.87 8.20 4.89
N LYS A 50 11.50 9.33 4.59
CA LYS A 50 11.47 10.53 5.44
C LYS A 50 11.21 11.75 4.59
N ILE A 51 10.43 12.67 5.12
CA ILE A 51 10.25 13.99 4.54
C ILE A 51 11.47 14.82 4.94
N PRO A 52 12.21 15.43 4.00
CA PRO A 52 13.32 16.32 4.31
C PRO A 52 12.81 17.64 4.92
N GLU A 53 13.67 18.33 5.64
CA GLU A 53 13.37 19.70 6.06
C GLU A 53 13.30 20.64 4.85
N TYR A 54 12.27 21.49 4.80
CA TYR A 54 12.03 22.43 3.70
C TYR A 54 11.36 23.70 4.21
N THR A 55 11.37 24.75 3.36
CA THR A 55 10.63 26.00 3.57
C THR A 55 9.76 26.29 2.34
N THR A 56 8.62 26.91 2.52
CA THR A 56 7.63 27.13 1.45
C THR A 56 7.63 28.59 0.95
N ASP A 57 8.80 29.18 0.76
CA ASP A 57 8.91 30.63 0.47
C ASP A 57 8.70 30.98 -1.02
N LYS A 58 8.65 29.99 -1.91
CA LYS A 58 8.65 30.18 -3.36
C LYS A 58 7.45 29.57 -4.06
N HIS A 59 6.25 30.05 -3.87
CA HIS A 59 5.04 29.55 -4.54
C HIS A 59 5.10 29.61 -6.09
N GLN A 60 5.87 28.77 -6.73
CA GLN A 60 6.09 28.77 -8.18
C GLN A 60 5.38 27.63 -8.90
N THR A 61 4.95 26.60 -8.17
CA THR A 61 4.41 25.38 -8.73
C THR A 61 3.03 25.09 -8.13
N SER A 62 2.08 24.70 -8.95
CA SER A 62 0.76 24.26 -8.49
C SER A 62 0.82 22.79 -8.01
N LEU A 63 -0.18 22.37 -7.21
CA LEU A 63 -0.24 21.01 -6.67
C LEU A 63 -0.26 19.95 -7.77
N ASP A 64 -1.02 20.16 -8.84
CA ASP A 64 -1.10 19.24 -9.99
C ASP A 64 0.25 19.08 -10.70
N GLN A 65 0.97 20.19 -10.93
CA GLN A 65 2.33 20.14 -11.50
C GLN A 65 3.30 19.42 -10.58
N ALA A 66 3.23 19.67 -9.27
CA ALA A 66 4.07 18.99 -8.29
C ALA A 66 3.78 17.49 -8.21
N MET A 67 2.50 17.06 -8.30
CA MET A 67 2.16 15.65 -8.38
C MET A 67 2.71 14.97 -9.65
N LEU A 68 2.74 15.66 -10.78
CA LEU A 68 3.39 15.15 -11.99
C LEU A 68 4.90 14.98 -11.76
N ALA A 69 5.56 15.91 -11.08
CA ALA A 69 6.98 15.80 -10.76
C ALA A 69 7.31 14.63 -9.81
N LEU A 70 6.36 14.14 -9.00
CA LEU A 70 6.56 12.93 -8.18
C LEU A 70 6.78 11.66 -9.01
N TYR A 71 6.40 11.66 -10.29
CA TYR A 71 6.67 10.52 -11.18
C TYR A 71 8.16 10.27 -11.39
N ASP A 72 9.02 11.29 -11.31
CA ASP A 72 10.48 11.11 -11.39
C ASP A 72 11.00 10.25 -10.21
N LEU A 73 10.39 10.38 -9.03
CA LEU A 73 10.70 9.51 -7.89
C LEU A 73 10.09 8.11 -8.09
N LYS A 74 8.85 8.03 -8.55
CA LYS A 74 8.15 6.76 -8.81
C LYS A 74 8.90 5.91 -9.83
N GLU A 75 9.29 6.48 -10.95
CA GLU A 75 10.00 5.79 -12.04
C GLU A 75 11.52 5.67 -11.77
N ARG A 76 11.98 6.12 -10.58
CA ARG A 76 13.38 6.07 -10.15
C ARG A 76 14.33 6.79 -11.08
N VAL A 77 13.87 7.83 -11.77
CA VAL A 77 14.71 8.74 -12.58
C VAL A 77 15.70 9.45 -11.66
N VAL A 78 15.26 9.78 -10.45
CA VAL A 78 16.09 10.37 -9.39
C VAL A 78 16.10 9.44 -8.18
N THR A 79 17.30 9.11 -7.67
CA THR A 79 17.48 8.14 -6.57
C THR A 79 18.49 8.62 -5.53
N GLY A 80 18.57 7.92 -4.38
CA GLY A 80 19.56 8.20 -3.33
C GLY A 80 19.45 9.63 -2.77
N ASN A 81 20.59 10.27 -2.51
CA ASN A 81 20.64 11.63 -1.95
C ASN A 81 20.06 12.67 -2.92
N ALA A 82 20.20 12.46 -4.24
CA ALA A 82 19.59 13.34 -5.23
C ALA A 82 18.06 13.34 -5.14
N ALA A 83 17.44 12.21 -4.83
CA ALA A 83 15.99 12.13 -4.64
C ALA A 83 15.52 12.88 -3.38
N ILE A 84 16.33 12.89 -2.31
CA ILE A 84 16.03 13.67 -1.09
C ILE A 84 16.06 15.16 -1.41
N GLU A 85 17.07 15.60 -2.14
CA GLU A 85 17.22 17.01 -2.53
C GLU A 85 16.13 17.42 -3.53
N TYR A 86 15.83 16.59 -4.49
CA TYR A 86 14.72 16.77 -5.44
C TYR A 86 13.39 16.95 -4.70
N LEU A 87 13.09 16.07 -3.74
CA LEU A 87 11.89 16.17 -2.93
C LEU A 87 11.87 17.46 -2.10
N ARG A 88 13.01 17.84 -1.50
CA ARG A 88 13.13 19.10 -0.76
C ARG A 88 12.80 20.31 -1.63
N MET A 89 13.35 20.36 -2.84
CA MET A 89 13.07 21.44 -3.79
C MET A 89 11.60 21.46 -4.21
N LEU A 90 11.02 20.30 -4.48
CA LEU A 90 9.62 20.17 -4.87
C LEU A 90 8.67 20.68 -3.77
N LEU A 91 8.90 20.26 -2.53
CA LEU A 91 8.11 20.72 -1.37
C LEU A 91 8.28 22.22 -1.13
N SER A 92 9.46 22.79 -1.41
CA SER A 92 9.71 24.23 -1.26
C SER A 92 9.11 25.07 -2.39
N SER A 93 8.74 24.46 -3.52
CA SER A 93 8.22 25.18 -4.69
C SER A 93 6.71 25.42 -4.66
N VAL A 94 5.98 24.75 -3.77
CA VAL A 94 4.53 24.81 -3.65
C VAL A 94 4.09 25.63 -2.44
N SER A 95 2.77 25.89 -2.30
CA SER A 95 2.22 26.51 -1.10
C SER A 95 2.38 25.62 0.14
N ALA A 96 2.35 26.21 1.34
CA ALA A 96 2.43 25.47 2.59
C ALA A 96 1.31 24.40 2.73
N ASP A 97 0.11 24.70 2.23
CA ASP A 97 -1.01 23.74 2.22
C ASP A 97 -0.76 22.61 1.22
N ASP A 98 -0.26 22.92 0.02
CA ASP A 98 0.03 21.93 -1.00
C ASP A 98 1.22 21.03 -0.61
N ALA A 99 2.23 21.60 0.05
CA ALA A 99 3.35 20.82 0.61
C ALA A 99 2.87 19.75 1.60
N LYS A 100 1.91 20.10 2.49
CA LYS A 100 1.27 19.12 3.39
C LYS A 100 0.52 18.01 2.64
N VAL A 101 -0.13 18.36 1.52
CA VAL A 101 -0.78 17.34 0.68
C VAL A 101 0.27 16.39 0.07
N LEU A 102 1.37 16.93 -0.46
CA LEU A 102 2.47 16.11 -0.99
C LEU A 102 3.09 15.22 0.09
N GLU A 103 3.28 15.71 1.31
CA GLU A 103 3.74 14.88 2.44
C GLU A 103 2.82 13.67 2.69
N ARG A 104 1.49 13.88 2.67
CA ARG A 104 0.50 12.81 2.84
C ARG A 104 0.58 11.79 1.70
N ILE A 105 0.76 12.25 0.46
CA ILE A 105 0.96 11.38 -0.71
C ILE A 105 2.22 10.52 -0.56
N ILE A 106 3.35 11.14 -0.22
CA ILE A 106 4.66 10.48 -0.09
C ILE A 106 4.66 9.49 1.08
N SER A 107 4.04 9.87 2.20
CA SER A 107 3.89 9.02 3.38
C SER A 107 2.89 7.87 3.16
N LYS A 108 2.16 7.86 2.03
CA LYS A 108 1.09 6.89 1.73
C LYS A 108 0.00 6.87 2.79
N ASP A 109 -0.26 8.03 3.42
CA ASP A 109 -1.25 8.21 4.49
C ASP A 109 -1.90 9.59 4.38
N LEU A 110 -3.17 9.62 3.99
CA LEU A 110 -3.96 10.85 3.88
C LEU A 110 -4.27 11.49 5.24
N LYS A 111 -4.05 10.77 6.35
CA LYS A 111 -4.34 11.19 7.74
C LYS A 111 -5.77 11.71 7.94
N CYS A 112 -6.70 11.25 7.12
CA CYS A 112 -8.10 11.66 7.17
C CYS A 112 -9.07 10.49 7.32
N GLY A 113 -8.55 9.25 7.49
CA GLY A 113 -9.35 8.04 7.66
C GLY A 113 -10.15 7.63 6.42
N VAL A 114 -9.74 8.09 5.23
CA VAL A 114 -10.21 7.57 3.94
C VAL A 114 -9.32 6.40 3.56
N ASP A 115 -9.91 5.23 3.42
CA ASP A 115 -9.28 4.01 2.97
C ASP A 115 -9.62 3.67 1.51
N VAL A 116 -8.98 2.63 0.97
CA VAL A 116 -9.20 2.14 -0.40
C VAL A 116 -10.68 1.86 -0.64
N SER A 117 -11.35 1.20 0.31
CA SER A 117 -12.74 0.81 0.15
C SER A 117 -13.70 2.01 0.17
N THR A 118 -13.33 3.10 0.86
CA THR A 118 -14.06 4.37 0.86
C THR A 118 -13.84 5.12 -0.45
N ALA A 119 -12.61 5.19 -0.94
CA ALA A 119 -12.27 5.82 -2.22
C ALA A 119 -12.98 5.11 -3.39
N ASN A 120 -12.92 3.79 -3.45
CA ASN A 120 -13.54 3.00 -4.51
C ASN A 120 -15.08 3.00 -4.50
N LYS A 121 -15.72 3.38 -3.39
CA LYS A 121 -17.16 3.64 -3.37
C LYS A 121 -17.55 4.91 -4.12
N VAL A 122 -16.68 5.89 -4.15
CA VAL A 122 -16.90 7.18 -4.83
C VAL A 122 -16.42 7.08 -6.29
N TRP A 123 -15.23 6.57 -6.49
CA TRP A 123 -14.61 6.37 -7.81
C TRP A 123 -14.37 4.88 -8.01
N SER A 124 -15.32 4.22 -8.64
CA SER A 124 -15.24 2.77 -8.85
C SER A 124 -13.96 2.35 -9.56
N GLY A 125 -13.16 1.48 -8.91
CA GLY A 125 -11.91 0.98 -9.46
C GLY A 125 -10.75 1.98 -9.51
N LEU A 126 -10.85 3.13 -8.81
CA LEU A 126 -9.77 4.12 -8.75
C LEU A 126 -8.47 3.52 -8.18
N ILE A 127 -8.60 2.72 -7.14
CA ILE A 127 -7.49 2.03 -6.52
C ILE A 127 -7.60 0.55 -6.85
N PRO A 128 -6.58 -0.07 -7.47
CA PRO A 128 -6.60 -1.49 -7.73
C PRO A 128 -6.63 -2.28 -6.41
N GLU A 129 -7.49 -3.27 -6.33
CA GLU A 129 -7.62 -4.16 -5.20
C GLU A 129 -7.13 -5.55 -5.58
N TYR A 130 -6.34 -6.15 -4.70
CA TYR A 130 -5.95 -7.55 -4.82
C TYR A 130 -6.84 -8.38 -3.90
N PRO A 131 -7.72 -9.23 -4.45
CA PRO A 131 -8.68 -9.98 -3.64
C PRO A 131 -7.95 -11.01 -2.77
N CYS A 132 -7.87 -10.73 -1.49
CA CYS A 132 -7.22 -11.57 -0.52
C CYS A 132 -8.17 -11.81 0.66
N MET A 133 -8.56 -13.07 0.87
CA MET A 133 -9.44 -13.43 1.98
C MET A 133 -8.77 -13.11 3.32
N LEU A 134 -9.53 -12.49 4.21
CA LEU A 134 -9.10 -12.19 5.57
C LEU A 134 -9.92 -12.99 6.57
N CYS A 135 -9.25 -13.49 7.63
CA CYS A 135 -9.96 -14.07 8.76
C CYS A 135 -10.59 -12.97 9.63
N SER A 136 -11.77 -13.28 10.17
CA SER A 136 -12.42 -12.46 11.17
C SER A 136 -11.76 -12.63 12.55
N PRO A 137 -11.79 -11.62 13.42
CA PRO A 137 -11.47 -11.80 14.82
C PRO A 137 -12.36 -12.88 15.47
N PHE A 138 -11.86 -13.46 16.57
CA PHE A 138 -12.67 -14.42 17.33
C PHE A 138 -13.95 -13.74 17.86
N GLU A 139 -15.08 -14.33 17.52
CA GLU A 139 -16.38 -13.99 18.08
C GLU A 139 -17.18 -15.30 18.20
N GLN A 140 -17.78 -15.55 19.40
CA GLN A 140 -18.54 -16.78 19.64
C GLN A 140 -19.62 -17.01 18.57
N LYS A 141 -20.36 -15.96 18.19
CA LYS A 141 -21.39 -16.03 17.13
C LYS A 141 -20.85 -16.48 15.75
N LEU A 142 -19.55 -16.33 15.48
CA LEU A 142 -18.92 -16.83 14.26
C LEU A 142 -18.54 -18.30 14.41
N VAL A 143 -18.06 -18.69 15.60
CA VAL A 143 -17.73 -20.08 15.92
C VAL A 143 -18.99 -20.95 15.82
N ASP A 144 -20.11 -20.48 16.32
CA ASP A 144 -21.40 -21.19 16.30
C ASP A 144 -21.91 -21.44 14.86
N LYS A 145 -21.39 -20.72 13.87
CA LYS A 145 -21.72 -20.91 12.45
C LYS A 145 -20.82 -21.91 11.74
N ILE A 146 -19.76 -22.39 12.38
CA ILE A 146 -18.84 -23.35 11.78
C ILE A 146 -19.57 -24.69 11.55
N LYS A 147 -19.54 -25.15 10.31
CA LYS A 147 -20.04 -26.47 9.95
C LYS A 147 -18.88 -27.48 10.05
N PHE A 148 -19.08 -28.53 10.82
CA PHE A 148 -18.07 -29.59 10.96
C PHE A 148 -18.26 -30.69 9.91
N PRO A 149 -17.14 -31.34 9.45
CA PRO A 149 -15.77 -31.17 9.92
C PRO A 149 -15.15 -29.81 9.48
N ALA A 150 -14.25 -29.24 10.29
CA ALA A 150 -13.55 -27.99 10.03
C ALA A 150 -12.04 -28.19 10.22
N TYR A 151 -11.25 -27.36 9.54
CA TYR A 151 -9.81 -27.34 9.70
C TYR A 151 -9.40 -26.35 10.79
N ALA A 152 -8.39 -26.75 11.58
CA ALA A 152 -7.74 -25.87 12.54
C ALA A 152 -6.26 -25.74 12.16
N GLN A 153 -5.77 -24.53 12.12
CA GLN A 153 -4.37 -24.22 11.78
C GLN A 153 -3.78 -23.23 12.78
N MET A 154 -2.48 -23.38 13.04
CA MET A 154 -1.74 -22.37 13.79
C MET A 154 -1.66 -21.11 12.93
N LYS A 155 -1.97 -19.94 13.53
CA LYS A 155 -1.76 -18.66 12.88
C LYS A 155 -0.28 -18.28 12.97
N MET A 156 0.42 -18.43 11.87
CA MET A 156 1.81 -18.02 11.75
C MET A 156 1.92 -16.48 11.74
N ASP A 157 3.03 -15.96 12.19
CA ASP A 157 3.31 -14.51 12.26
C ASP A 157 4.50 -14.14 11.37
N GLY A 158 4.26 -14.08 10.08
CA GLY A 158 5.22 -13.76 9.04
C GLY A 158 4.70 -12.75 8.04
N MET A 159 5.08 -12.92 6.78
CA MET A 159 4.59 -12.15 5.65
C MET A 159 3.69 -13.03 4.76
N ARG A 160 2.38 -12.74 4.73
CA ARG A 160 1.47 -13.48 3.84
C ARG A 160 1.87 -13.31 2.39
N PHE A 161 1.85 -14.40 1.64
CA PHE A 161 2.10 -14.42 0.21
C PHE A 161 1.14 -15.36 -0.51
N ASN A 162 0.97 -15.11 -1.79
CA ASN A 162 0.36 -16.05 -2.72
C ASN A 162 1.41 -16.48 -3.74
N ALA A 163 1.64 -17.78 -3.90
CA ALA A 163 2.37 -18.32 -5.03
C ALA A 163 1.36 -18.71 -6.11
N ILE A 164 1.41 -18.01 -7.23
CA ILE A 164 0.50 -18.20 -8.36
C ILE A 164 1.23 -19.01 -9.41
N VAL A 165 0.82 -20.24 -9.60
CA VAL A 165 1.35 -21.13 -10.66
C VAL A 165 0.40 -21.12 -11.84
N ARG A 166 0.91 -20.73 -12.99
CA ARG A 166 0.16 -20.69 -14.25
C ARG A 166 1.08 -20.97 -15.43
N ASP A 167 0.64 -21.83 -16.33
CA ASP A 167 1.40 -22.21 -17.53
C ASP A 167 2.86 -22.62 -17.22
N GLY A 168 3.07 -23.37 -16.14
CA GLY A 168 4.38 -23.83 -15.69
C GLY A 168 5.32 -22.73 -15.17
N LYS A 169 4.79 -21.56 -14.85
CA LYS A 169 5.52 -20.43 -14.22
C LYS A 169 4.94 -20.15 -12.85
N CYS A 170 5.78 -19.65 -11.94
CA CYS A 170 5.37 -19.24 -10.61
C CYS A 170 5.72 -17.79 -10.38
N GLU A 171 4.77 -17.02 -9.85
CA GLU A 171 4.99 -15.65 -9.35
C GLU A 171 4.50 -15.55 -7.92
N PHE A 172 5.16 -14.70 -7.13
CA PHE A 172 4.76 -14.43 -5.75
C PHE A 172 4.15 -13.06 -5.60
N ARG A 173 3.03 -13.00 -4.89
CA ARG A 173 2.30 -11.76 -4.58
C ARG A 173 2.10 -11.60 -3.08
N SER A 174 2.31 -10.39 -2.60
CA SER A 174 1.99 -10.03 -1.21
C SER A 174 0.48 -9.91 -1.00
N ARG A 175 0.05 -9.77 0.25
CA ARG A 175 -1.34 -9.51 0.63
C ARG A 175 -2.02 -8.38 -0.17
N ASN A 176 -1.25 -7.40 -0.63
CA ASN A 176 -1.75 -6.25 -1.40
C ASN A 176 -1.50 -6.40 -2.91
N GLY A 177 -1.14 -7.61 -3.38
CA GLY A 177 -0.89 -7.90 -4.79
C GLY A 177 0.46 -7.42 -5.32
N LYS A 178 1.34 -6.85 -4.47
CA LYS A 178 2.69 -6.48 -4.89
C LYS A 178 3.52 -7.71 -5.17
N GLU A 179 4.29 -7.67 -6.23
CA GLU A 179 5.25 -8.71 -6.52
C GLU A 179 6.29 -8.84 -5.40
N ILE A 180 6.62 -10.08 -5.07
CA ILE A 180 7.68 -10.44 -4.13
C ILE A 180 8.74 -11.17 -4.94
N LEU A 181 9.94 -10.59 -5.00
CA LEU A 181 11.08 -11.23 -5.64
C LEU A 181 11.80 -12.06 -4.56
N LEU A 182 11.59 -13.36 -4.57
CA LEU A 182 12.30 -14.29 -3.71
C LEU A 182 13.57 -14.76 -4.43
N LEU A 183 14.71 -14.50 -3.83
CA LEU A 183 15.99 -15.00 -4.32
C LEU A 183 16.13 -16.48 -3.91
N GLY A 184 15.98 -17.39 -4.87
CA GLY A 184 16.11 -18.82 -4.60
C GLY A 184 15.28 -19.68 -5.55
N ASN A 185 15.13 -20.97 -5.22
CA ASN A 185 14.46 -21.97 -6.03
C ASN A 185 13.00 -22.23 -5.58
N LEU A 186 12.40 -21.34 -4.77
CA LEU A 186 11.04 -21.55 -4.29
C LEU A 186 10.02 -21.63 -5.43
N GLU A 187 10.25 -20.92 -6.54
CA GLU A 187 9.42 -21.00 -7.74
C GLU A 187 9.32 -22.43 -8.27
N GLN A 188 10.46 -23.13 -8.34
CA GLN A 188 10.53 -24.51 -8.83
C GLN A 188 9.83 -25.51 -7.88
N GLU A 189 9.92 -25.26 -6.57
CA GLU A 189 9.21 -26.06 -5.57
C GLU A 189 7.70 -25.95 -5.76
N PHE A 190 7.17 -24.74 -5.91
CA PHE A 190 5.74 -24.53 -6.15
C PHE A 190 5.27 -25.04 -7.50
N ILE A 191 6.06 -24.90 -8.56
CA ILE A 191 5.77 -25.50 -9.86
C ILE A 191 5.71 -27.03 -9.73
N SER A 192 6.65 -27.63 -9.01
CA SER A 192 6.68 -29.08 -8.77
C SER A 192 5.47 -29.54 -7.95
N LEU A 193 5.05 -28.78 -6.93
CA LEU A 193 3.86 -29.07 -6.14
C LEU A 193 2.56 -28.95 -6.94
N ALA A 194 2.48 -27.99 -7.84
CA ALA A 194 1.33 -27.78 -8.71
C ALA A 194 1.21 -28.87 -9.80
N GLY A 195 2.34 -29.42 -10.22
CA GLY A 195 2.38 -30.37 -11.34
C GLY A 195 1.91 -29.71 -12.64
N SER A 196 0.81 -30.23 -13.20
CA SER A 196 0.20 -29.69 -14.43
C SER A 196 -1.03 -28.79 -14.18
N ILE A 197 -1.30 -28.40 -12.93
CA ILE A 197 -2.51 -27.68 -12.56
C ILE A 197 -2.18 -26.22 -12.29
N ASP A 198 -2.90 -25.31 -12.95
CA ASP A 198 -2.89 -23.90 -12.59
C ASP A 198 -3.56 -23.69 -11.24
N CYS A 199 -2.83 -23.18 -10.27
CA CYS A 199 -3.34 -23.01 -8.91
C CYS A 199 -2.67 -21.85 -8.17
N VAL A 200 -3.24 -21.53 -7.02
CA VAL A 200 -2.69 -20.52 -6.08
C VAL A 200 -2.46 -21.21 -4.74
N PHE A 201 -1.23 -21.10 -4.25
CA PHE A 201 -0.89 -21.47 -2.88
C PHE A 201 -0.94 -20.19 -2.03
N ASP A 202 -1.68 -20.23 -0.95
CA ASP A 202 -1.79 -19.13 0.01
C ASP A 202 -1.06 -19.54 1.30
N GLY A 203 -0.07 -18.76 1.69
CA GLY A 203 0.82 -19.13 2.80
C GLY A 203 1.41 -17.93 3.53
N GLU A 204 2.29 -18.24 4.45
CA GLU A 204 3.03 -17.28 5.26
C GLU A 204 4.53 -17.50 5.09
N LEU A 205 5.27 -16.48 4.65
CA LEU A 205 6.72 -16.50 4.59
C LEU A 205 7.29 -16.25 5.97
N LEU A 206 8.12 -17.17 6.43
CA LEU A 206 8.88 -17.06 7.67
C LEU A 206 10.37 -17.09 7.33
N VAL A 207 11.14 -16.25 7.98
CA VAL A 207 12.60 -16.25 7.85
C VAL A 207 13.19 -17.12 8.95
N MET A 208 13.96 -18.13 8.58
CA MET A 208 14.72 -18.92 9.51
C MET A 208 16.09 -18.28 9.72
N LEU A 209 16.49 -18.07 10.97
CA LEU A 209 17.81 -17.53 11.30
C LEU A 209 18.84 -18.66 11.20
N GLU A 210 19.97 -18.34 10.61
CA GLU A 210 21.07 -19.29 10.42
C GLU A 210 21.62 -19.73 11.80
N GLY A 211 21.70 -21.05 12.03
CA GLY A 211 22.28 -21.63 13.23
C GLY A 211 21.30 -21.96 14.39
N ASP A 212 20.14 -21.31 14.45
CA ASP A 212 19.24 -21.44 15.61
C ASP A 212 18.03 -22.36 15.40
N HIS A 213 17.74 -22.76 14.20
CA HIS A 213 16.49 -23.47 13.82
C HIS A 213 15.22 -22.76 14.31
N GLN A 214 15.32 -21.47 14.63
CA GLN A 214 14.21 -20.63 15.08
C GLN A 214 13.81 -19.65 14.00
N PHE A 215 12.51 -19.37 13.95
CA PHE A 215 12.01 -18.33 13.06
C PHE A 215 12.29 -16.95 13.65
N ALA A 216 12.71 -16.02 12.79
CA ALA A 216 12.80 -14.62 13.15
C ALA A 216 11.41 -14.10 13.55
N ASP A 217 11.39 -13.15 14.48
CA ASP A 217 10.18 -12.38 14.72
C ASP A 217 9.74 -11.64 13.45
N ARG A 218 8.47 -11.28 13.37
CA ARG A 218 7.86 -10.65 12.19
C ARG A 218 8.60 -9.40 11.72
N GLN A 219 9.06 -8.56 12.63
CA GLN A 219 9.74 -7.30 12.28
C GLN A 219 11.09 -7.57 11.61
N THR A 220 11.87 -8.43 12.20
CA THR A 220 13.18 -8.88 11.68
C THR A 220 13.00 -9.61 10.35
N GLY A 221 12.08 -10.58 10.29
CA GLY A 221 11.79 -11.33 9.07
C GLY A 221 11.34 -10.46 7.91
N ASN A 222 10.39 -9.55 8.13
CA ASN A 222 9.96 -8.60 7.11
C ASN A 222 11.08 -7.65 6.69
N GLY A 223 11.96 -7.26 7.60
CA GLY A 223 13.14 -6.45 7.29
C GLY A 223 14.11 -7.16 6.33
N ILE A 224 14.23 -8.48 6.43
CA ILE A 224 15.06 -9.30 5.52
C ILE A 224 14.38 -9.47 4.16
N LEU A 225 13.09 -9.82 4.15
CA LEU A 225 12.31 -10.06 2.93
C LEU A 225 12.07 -8.82 2.05
N ASN A 226 12.23 -7.60 2.59
CA ASN A 226 12.02 -6.35 1.89
C ASN A 226 13.34 -5.59 1.57
N LYS A 227 14.48 -6.25 1.66
CA LYS A 227 15.78 -5.71 1.22
C LYS A 227 16.01 -6.00 -0.24
#